data_4ddedb5da8a3b98e473f0e2a17b1e5a5
#
_entry.id   4ddedb5da8a3b98e473f0e2a17b1e5a5
#
_cell.length_a   1.000
_cell.length_b   1.000
_cell.length_c   1.000
_cell.angle_alpha   90.00
_cell.angle_beta   90.00
_cell.angle_gamma   90.00
#
_symmetry.space_group_name_H-M   'P 1'
#
loop_
_entity.id
_entity.type
_entity.pdbx_description
1 polymer ?
#
loop_
_entity_poly.entity_id
_entity_poly.type
_entity_poly.pdbx_seq_one_letter_code
_entity_poly.pdbx_strand_id
1 'polypeptide(L)'
;MQVRVGEEVFRSFRDEIREQLIDFKRMAFSNPPVRCALTGVVVEPHTSHVDHVYELWRLRDDFLRGVQGSLSQISVQPWREGEHRILFADRTFAVSWAAYHQRHAVLRITSSGANLSR
;
A
#
# COMPACT_ATOMS: atom_id res chain seq x y z
N MET A 1 22.23 0.87 -12.70
CA MET A 1 21.84 1.78 -11.62
C MET A 1 21.62 0.98 -10.35
N GLN A 2 22.24 1.39 -9.29
CA GLN A 2 22.13 0.70 -8.02
C GLN A 2 20.99 1.30 -7.20
N VAL A 3 19.91 0.53 -6.99
CA VAL A 3 18.82 0.93 -6.14
C VAL A 3 19.20 0.61 -4.70
N ARG A 4 18.92 1.54 -3.79
CA ARG A 4 19.17 1.30 -2.36
C ARG A 4 18.29 0.15 -1.90
N VAL A 5 18.88 -0.82 -1.21
CA VAL A 5 18.17 -1.99 -0.69
C VAL A 5 16.95 -1.59 0.15
N GLY A 6 17.07 -0.50 0.94
CA GLY A 6 15.96 0.00 1.73
C GLY A 6 14.77 0.47 0.92
N GLU A 7 15.02 1.10 -0.25
CA GLU A 7 13.94 1.59 -1.11
C GLU A 7 13.13 0.46 -1.70
N GLU A 8 13.79 -0.62 -2.13
CA GLU A 8 13.12 -1.80 -2.65
C GLU A 8 12.27 -2.48 -1.58
N VAL A 9 12.81 -2.60 -0.38
CA VAL A 9 12.09 -3.21 0.73
C VAL A 9 10.87 -2.36 1.11
N PHE A 10 11.01 -1.06 1.20
CA PHE A 10 9.87 -0.18 1.49
C PHE A 10 8.79 -0.30 0.43
N ARG A 11 9.20 -0.29 -0.84
CA ARG A 11 8.26 -0.42 -1.95
C ARG A 11 7.54 -1.76 -1.95
N SER A 12 8.21 -2.84 -1.54
CA SER A 12 7.60 -4.17 -1.51
C SER A 12 6.44 -4.25 -0.53
N PHE A 13 6.48 -3.53 0.59
CA PHE A 13 5.35 -3.47 1.52
C PHE A 13 4.09 -2.91 0.85
N ARG A 14 4.25 -1.94 -0.03
CA ARG A 14 3.13 -1.37 -0.78
C ARG A 14 2.70 -2.28 -1.93
N ASP A 15 3.66 -2.81 -2.68
CA ASP A 15 3.35 -3.63 -3.85
C ASP A 15 2.66 -4.94 -3.46
N GLU A 16 2.99 -5.51 -2.30
CA GLU A 16 2.34 -6.73 -1.82
C GLU A 16 0.86 -6.56 -1.48
N ILE A 17 0.44 -5.35 -1.13
CA ILE A 17 -0.96 -5.10 -0.77
C ILE A 17 -1.72 -4.32 -1.84
N ARG A 18 -1.13 -4.16 -3.01
CA ARG A 18 -1.71 -3.37 -4.09
C ARG A 18 -3.11 -3.83 -4.48
N GLU A 19 -3.34 -5.14 -4.53
CA GLU A 19 -4.66 -5.68 -4.88
C GLU A 19 -5.73 -5.26 -3.87
N GLN A 20 -5.37 -5.13 -2.60
CA GLN A 20 -6.31 -4.66 -1.58
C GLN A 20 -6.72 -3.20 -1.84
N LEU A 21 -5.77 -2.37 -2.29
CA LEU A 21 -6.06 -0.98 -2.62
C LEU A 21 -6.95 -0.88 -3.87
N ILE A 22 -6.66 -1.69 -4.88
CA ILE A 22 -7.44 -1.75 -6.11
C ILE A 22 -8.87 -2.19 -5.81
N ASP A 23 -9.03 -3.22 -4.99
CA ASP A 23 -10.35 -3.74 -4.62
C ASP A 23 -11.15 -2.71 -3.82
N PHE A 24 -10.49 -2.03 -2.89
CA PHE A 24 -11.14 -0.98 -2.12
C PHE A 24 -11.68 0.13 -3.04
N LYS A 25 -10.86 0.57 -4.00
CA LYS A 25 -11.25 1.62 -4.93
C LYS A 25 -12.42 1.17 -5.81
N ARG A 26 -12.36 -0.07 -6.31
CA ARG A 26 -13.44 -0.64 -7.12
C ARG A 26 -14.75 -0.66 -6.35
N MET A 27 -14.71 -1.09 -5.09
CA MET A 27 -15.90 -1.15 -4.24
C MET A 27 -16.44 0.26 -3.96
N ALA A 28 -15.56 1.21 -3.68
CA ALA A 28 -15.97 2.59 -3.40
C ALA A 28 -16.71 3.20 -4.61
N PHE A 29 -16.23 2.96 -5.82
CA PHE A 29 -16.82 3.51 -7.03
C PHE A 29 -17.96 2.66 -7.61
N SER A 30 -18.32 1.57 -6.97
CA SER A 30 -19.47 0.77 -7.40
C SER A 30 -20.81 1.46 -7.09
N ASN A 31 -20.82 2.46 -6.24
CA ASN A 31 -22.02 3.21 -5.84
C ASN A 31 -21.74 4.72 -5.79
N PRO A 32 -21.59 5.36 -6.97
CA PRO A 32 -21.32 6.79 -7.04
C PRO A 32 -22.51 7.64 -6.59
N PRO A 33 -22.33 8.92 -6.23
CA PRO A 33 -21.06 9.66 -6.29
C PRO A 33 -20.13 9.35 -5.13
N VAL A 34 -18.82 9.46 -5.38
CA VAL A 34 -17.79 9.30 -4.37
C VAL A 34 -17.18 10.66 -4.05
N ARG A 35 -17.00 10.96 -2.78
CA ARG A 35 -16.46 12.24 -2.34
C ARG A 35 -15.12 12.05 -1.66
N CYS A 36 -14.23 13.02 -1.90
CA CYS A 36 -12.95 13.08 -1.22
C CYS A 36 -13.17 13.15 0.30
N ALA A 37 -12.54 12.25 1.04
CA ALA A 37 -12.69 12.20 2.50
C ALA A 37 -12.12 13.44 3.19
N LEU A 38 -11.21 14.17 2.54
CA LEU A 38 -10.56 15.34 3.13
C LEU A 38 -11.28 16.65 2.77
N THR A 39 -11.84 16.75 1.58
CA THR A 39 -12.42 18.01 1.09
C THR A 39 -13.91 17.96 0.82
N GLY A 40 -14.50 16.78 0.70
CA GLY A 40 -15.91 16.62 0.36
C GLY A 40 -16.23 16.78 -1.11
N VAL A 41 -15.24 17.10 -1.94
CA VAL A 41 -15.44 17.28 -3.39
C VAL A 41 -15.71 15.94 -4.04
N VAL A 42 -16.63 15.89 -5.00
CA VAL A 42 -16.89 14.68 -5.79
C VAL A 42 -15.66 14.36 -6.63
N VAL A 43 -15.24 13.09 -6.62
CA VAL A 43 -14.06 12.64 -7.36
C VAL A 43 -14.44 11.54 -8.32
N GLU A 44 -13.60 11.34 -9.33
CA GLU A 44 -13.68 10.28 -10.31
C GLU A 44 -12.55 9.27 -10.06
N PRO A 45 -12.64 8.04 -10.61
CA PRO A 45 -11.54 7.08 -10.41
C PRO A 45 -10.18 7.62 -10.82
N HIS A 46 -10.10 8.36 -11.93
CA HIS A 46 -8.82 8.85 -12.44
C HIS A 46 -8.30 10.11 -11.73
N THR A 47 -9.13 10.75 -10.89
CA THR A 47 -8.73 11.94 -10.13
C THR A 47 -8.64 11.67 -8.63
N SER A 48 -8.55 10.42 -8.25
CA SER A 48 -8.58 10.02 -6.85
C SER A 48 -7.49 9.02 -6.51
N HIS A 49 -7.17 8.94 -5.23
CA HIS A 49 -6.24 7.98 -4.67
C HIS A 49 -6.88 7.25 -3.50
N VAL A 50 -6.41 6.03 -3.25
CA VAL A 50 -6.69 5.31 -1.99
C VAL A 50 -5.65 5.77 -0.99
N ASP A 51 -6.10 6.29 0.12
CA ASP A 51 -5.25 6.83 1.18
C ASP A 51 -5.41 6.01 2.44
N HIS A 52 -4.30 5.82 3.16
CA HIS A 52 -4.31 5.17 4.46
C HIS A 52 -4.60 6.21 5.55
N VAL A 53 -5.66 6.01 6.34
CA VAL A 53 -5.97 6.89 7.47
C VAL A 53 -4.86 6.78 8.51
N TYR A 54 -4.47 5.53 8.85
CA TYR A 54 -3.27 5.25 9.62
C TYR A 54 -2.16 4.92 8.61
N GLU A 55 -1.08 5.67 8.64
CA GLU A 55 -0.06 5.65 7.60
C GLU A 55 0.53 4.26 7.37
N LEU A 56 0.76 3.92 6.10
CA LEU A 56 1.27 2.61 5.72
C LEU A 56 2.60 2.29 6.42
N TRP A 57 3.50 3.28 6.54
CA TRP A 57 4.79 3.06 7.19
C TRP A 57 4.63 2.72 8.68
N ARG A 58 3.57 3.23 9.33
CA ARG A 58 3.28 2.89 10.73
C ARG A 58 2.75 1.47 10.85
N LEU A 59 1.89 1.05 9.92
CA LEU A 59 1.42 -0.33 9.87
C LEU A 59 2.58 -1.29 9.68
N ARG A 60 3.50 -0.95 8.78
CA ARG A 60 4.72 -1.72 8.55
C ARG A 60 5.53 -1.87 9.83
N ASP A 61 5.79 -0.76 10.51
CA ASP A 61 6.60 -0.77 11.71
C ASP A 61 5.92 -1.55 12.85
N ASP A 62 4.61 -1.43 12.99
CA ASP A 62 3.85 -2.19 13.97
C ASP A 62 3.90 -3.70 13.68
N PHE A 63 3.76 -4.06 12.40
CA PHE A 63 3.85 -5.45 11.97
C PHE A 63 5.24 -6.03 12.27
N LEU A 64 6.29 -5.29 11.92
CA LEU A 64 7.66 -5.74 12.15
C LEU A 64 7.95 -5.94 13.64
N ARG A 65 7.45 -5.07 14.50
CA ARG A 65 7.59 -5.26 15.94
C ARG A 65 6.89 -6.54 16.40
N GLY A 66 5.70 -6.80 15.88
CA GLY A 66 4.93 -7.99 16.25
C GLY A 66 5.61 -9.29 15.87
N VAL A 67 6.30 -9.34 14.73
CA VAL A 67 7.01 -10.53 14.28
C VAL A 67 8.49 -10.51 14.65
N GLN A 68 8.93 -9.51 15.42
CA GLN A 68 10.32 -9.31 15.81
C GLN A 68 11.25 -9.25 14.61
N GLY A 69 10.77 -8.65 13.52
CA GLY A 69 11.50 -8.55 12.27
C GLY A 69 12.30 -7.25 12.16
N SER A 70 13.23 -7.25 11.23
CA SER A 70 14.06 -6.09 10.90
C SER A 70 14.06 -5.89 9.40
N LEU A 71 14.00 -4.64 8.96
CA LEU A 71 14.06 -4.30 7.53
C LEU A 71 15.33 -4.86 6.86
N SER A 72 16.43 -4.93 7.60
CA SER A 72 17.69 -5.46 7.06
C SER A 72 17.65 -6.96 6.77
N GLN A 73 16.69 -7.68 7.32
CA GLN A 73 16.54 -9.13 7.14
C GLN A 73 15.58 -9.48 6.02
N ILE A 74 14.96 -8.49 5.38
CA ILE A 74 13.96 -8.72 4.35
C ILE A 74 14.63 -8.70 2.99
N SER A 75 14.40 -9.76 2.21
CA SER A 75 14.86 -9.86 0.83
C SER A 75 13.68 -9.74 -0.12
N VAL A 76 13.94 -9.15 -1.28
CA VAL A 76 12.95 -9.03 -2.34
C VAL A 76 13.29 -10.00 -3.48
N GLN A 77 12.29 -10.33 -4.29
CA GLN A 77 12.49 -11.20 -5.44
C GLN A 77 13.43 -10.54 -6.44
N PRO A 78 14.22 -11.33 -7.21
CA PRO A 78 15.08 -10.77 -8.25
C PRO A 78 14.24 -10.05 -9.30
N TRP A 79 14.82 -8.97 -9.85
CA TRP A 79 14.18 -8.23 -10.93
C TRP A 79 13.92 -9.15 -12.14
N ARG A 80 12.75 -9.00 -12.74
CA ARG A 80 12.37 -9.69 -13.97
C ARG A 80 11.88 -8.70 -15.00
N GLU A 81 12.25 -8.91 -16.25
CA GLU A 81 11.77 -8.07 -17.34
C GLU A 81 10.24 -8.10 -17.40
N GLY A 82 9.62 -6.93 -17.51
CA GLY A 82 8.17 -6.80 -17.58
C GLY A 82 7.46 -6.79 -16.23
N GLU A 83 8.18 -7.07 -15.13
CA GLU A 83 7.59 -7.01 -13.79
C GLU A 83 7.74 -5.61 -13.20
N HIS A 84 6.61 -5.00 -12.81
CA HIS A 84 6.58 -3.65 -12.25
C HIS A 84 6.47 -3.62 -10.73
N ARG A 85 6.27 -4.78 -10.11
CA ARG A 85 6.11 -4.88 -8.66
C ARG A 85 7.37 -5.44 -8.03
N ILE A 86 7.69 -4.91 -6.85
CA ILE A 86 8.77 -5.45 -6.03
C ILE A 86 8.11 -6.27 -4.92
N LEU A 87 8.33 -7.58 -4.95
CA LEU A 87 7.69 -8.52 -4.05
C LEU A 87 8.71 -9.13 -3.09
N PHE A 88 8.24 -9.50 -1.90
CA PHE A 88 9.09 -10.21 -0.93
C PHE A 88 9.52 -11.57 -1.49
N ALA A 89 10.76 -11.94 -1.25
CA ALA A 89 11.25 -13.26 -1.59
C ALA A 89 10.57 -14.34 -0.74
N ASP A 90 10.38 -14.06 0.55
CA ASP A 90 9.69 -14.99 1.49
C ASP A 90 8.18 -14.83 1.32
N ARG A 91 7.53 -15.83 0.70
CA ARG A 91 6.10 -15.78 0.42
C ARG A 91 5.25 -15.99 1.67
N THR A 92 5.77 -16.65 2.68
CA THR A 92 5.09 -16.78 3.98
C THR A 92 5.03 -15.43 4.68
N PHE A 93 6.13 -14.69 4.65
CA PHE A 93 6.18 -13.32 5.17
C PHE A 93 5.20 -12.43 4.43
N ALA A 94 5.13 -12.55 3.10
CA ALA A 94 4.22 -11.77 2.26
C ALA A 94 2.76 -12.02 2.64
N VAL A 95 2.39 -13.29 2.85
CA VAL A 95 1.03 -13.65 3.26
C VAL A 95 0.71 -13.06 4.63
N SER A 96 1.64 -13.14 5.56
CA SER A 96 1.46 -12.58 6.91
C SER A 96 1.28 -11.07 6.88
N TRP A 97 2.08 -10.37 6.10
CA TRP A 97 1.96 -8.92 5.94
C TRP A 97 0.62 -8.54 5.30
N ALA A 98 0.23 -9.23 4.23
CA ALA A 98 -1.04 -8.94 3.55
C ALA A 98 -2.23 -9.16 4.47
N ALA A 99 -2.21 -10.23 5.28
CA ALA A 99 -3.26 -10.49 6.26
C ALA A 99 -3.30 -9.42 7.36
N TYR A 100 -2.14 -8.99 7.83
CA TYR A 100 -2.05 -7.91 8.82
C TYR A 100 -2.64 -6.62 8.27
N HIS A 101 -2.25 -6.26 7.05
CA HIS A 101 -2.77 -5.05 6.38
C HIS A 101 -4.29 -5.14 6.21
N GLN A 102 -4.79 -6.29 5.75
CA GLN A 102 -6.23 -6.48 5.55
C GLN A 102 -7.01 -6.28 6.85
N ARG A 103 -6.44 -6.69 7.97
CA ARG A 103 -7.10 -6.60 9.28
C ARG A 103 -7.03 -5.21 9.89
N HIS A 104 -5.93 -4.49 9.71
CA HIS A 104 -5.65 -3.27 10.45
C HIS A 104 -5.73 -1.99 9.62
N ALA A 105 -5.62 -2.07 8.30
CA ALA A 105 -5.64 -0.87 7.47
C ALA A 105 -7.03 -0.26 7.43
N VAL A 106 -7.07 1.07 7.57
CA VAL A 106 -8.29 1.85 7.37
C VAL A 106 -8.03 2.72 6.14
N LEU A 107 -8.79 2.47 5.09
CA LEU A 107 -8.61 3.11 3.79
C LEU A 107 -9.73 4.11 3.53
N ARG A 108 -9.41 5.11 2.71
CA ARG A 108 -10.38 6.11 2.28
C ARG A 108 -10.03 6.59 0.88
N ILE A 109 -11.00 7.22 0.21
CA ILE A 109 -10.77 7.85 -1.09
C ILE A 109 -10.50 9.33 -0.88
N THR A 110 -9.43 9.82 -1.50
CA THR A 110 -9.11 11.24 -1.49
C THR A 110 -8.89 11.72 -2.92
N SER A 111 -9.06 13.02 -3.16
CA SER A 111 -8.69 13.60 -4.44
C SER A 111 -7.16 13.56 -4.58
N SER A 112 -6.68 13.46 -5.82
CA SER A 112 -5.24 13.44 -6.09
C SER A 112 -4.55 14.70 -5.53
N GLY A 113 -5.18 15.87 -5.72
CA GLY A 113 -4.62 17.12 -5.22
C GLY A 113 -4.56 17.18 -3.70
N ALA A 114 -5.63 16.79 -3.01
CA ALA A 114 -5.67 16.80 -1.55
C ALA A 114 -4.64 15.83 -0.96
N ASN A 115 -4.49 14.65 -1.56
CA ASN A 115 -3.53 13.65 -1.10
C ASN A 115 -2.08 14.15 -1.24
N LEU A 116 -1.77 14.87 -2.33
CA LEU A 116 -0.44 15.43 -2.54
C LEU A 116 -0.14 16.61 -1.61
N SER A 117 -1.19 17.25 -1.08
CA SER A 117 -1.03 18.40 -0.19
C SER A 117 -0.81 18.04 1.27
N ARG A 118 -0.89 16.79 1.59
CA ARG A 118 -0.63 16.31 2.96
C ARG A 118 0.85 16.37 3.31
#